data_df9adb84bb60e2ebcbc0d3f42643b28f
#
_entry.id   df9adb84bb60e2ebcbc0d3f42643b28f
#
_cell.length_a   1.000
_cell.length_b   1.000
_cell.length_c   1.000
_cell.angle_alpha   90.00
_cell.angle_beta   90.00
_cell.angle_gamma   90.00
#
_symmetry.space_group_name_H-M   'P 1'
#
loop_
_entity.id
_entity.type
_entity.pdbx_description
1 polymer ?
#
loop_
_entity_poly.entity_id
_entity_poly.type
_entity_poly.pdbx_seq_one_letter_code
_entity_poly.pdbx_strand_id
1 'polypeptide(L)'
;IQKKYLYSDKQTYQEVKNINAYLLNAPNILMRRVAKPLSGQAKILYGSKPNDGGNFILTSDEKDELLKQYPEVESLIKEFIGGKELLKGTKRYVIWLKDADPNLYLNCPPILNRIHAVKSYRLLKAKNKTSNAGSIVEKPTLFASIASIKGSHYIAIPEYSSESRKYIPMLYLDKEVIASNKLYMVDDGSLYEFGVLESNVHMAWMKTFGGKLESRYAYSSGFVYNTFPWPKPTVLQKTKIEQ
;
A
#
# COMPACT_ATOMS: atom_id res chain seq x y z
N ILE A 1 22.22 -38.36 19.34
CA ILE A 1 21.83 -37.03 18.78
C ILE A 1 20.99 -37.29 17.56
N GLN A 2 19.76 -36.81 17.54
CA GLN A 2 18.86 -36.95 16.40
C GLN A 2 19.36 -36.11 15.23
N LYS A 3 19.59 -36.74 14.08
CA LYS A 3 19.98 -36.03 12.85
C LYS A 3 18.79 -35.23 12.30
N LYS A 4 19.06 -34.02 11.83
CA LYS A 4 18.06 -33.13 11.22
C LYS A 4 18.38 -32.95 9.74
N TYR A 5 17.37 -33.02 8.91
CA TYR A 5 17.51 -32.89 7.46
C TYR A 5 16.62 -31.75 6.94
N LEU A 6 17.20 -30.85 6.19
CA LEU A 6 16.49 -29.77 5.50
C LEU A 6 16.34 -30.16 4.02
N TYR A 7 15.11 -30.26 3.57
CA TYR A 7 14.79 -30.63 2.18
C TYR A 7 14.59 -29.37 1.33
N SER A 8 15.28 -29.26 0.20
CA SER A 8 15.06 -28.22 -0.81
C SER A 8 13.96 -28.62 -1.80
N ASP A 9 13.80 -29.92 -2.04
CA ASP A 9 12.76 -30.55 -2.83
C ASP A 9 12.51 -31.98 -2.31
N LYS A 10 11.70 -32.79 -3.00
CA LYS A 10 11.35 -34.16 -2.56
C LYS A 10 12.54 -35.16 -2.52
N GLN A 11 13.63 -34.85 -3.20
CA GLN A 11 14.76 -35.74 -3.34
C GLN A 11 16.07 -35.19 -2.78
N THR A 12 16.22 -33.85 -2.77
CA THR A 12 17.45 -33.18 -2.37
C THR A 12 17.35 -32.71 -0.92
N TYR A 13 18.25 -33.19 -0.06
CA TYR A 13 18.30 -32.77 1.33
C TYR A 13 19.73 -32.53 1.81
N GLN A 14 19.85 -31.74 2.87
CA GLN A 14 21.10 -31.46 3.56
C GLN A 14 20.96 -31.78 5.03
N GLU A 15 21.96 -32.52 5.60
CA GLU A 15 22.05 -32.69 7.05
C GLU A 15 22.45 -31.36 7.69
N VAL A 16 21.71 -30.90 8.72
CA VAL A 16 21.88 -29.61 9.34
C VAL A 16 21.93 -29.71 10.87
N LYS A 17 22.60 -28.77 11.51
CA LYS A 17 22.71 -28.73 12.97
C LYS A 17 21.41 -28.28 13.64
N ASN A 18 20.70 -27.36 13.01
CA ASN A 18 19.44 -26.86 13.53
C ASN A 18 18.45 -26.57 12.41
N ILE A 19 17.16 -26.68 12.71
CA ILE A 19 16.06 -26.18 11.86
C ILE A 19 15.22 -25.29 12.75
N ASN A 20 15.23 -23.99 12.47
CA ASN A 20 14.44 -23.02 13.22
C ASN A 20 12.97 -22.99 12.76
N ALA A 21 12.15 -22.14 13.39
CA ALA A 21 10.72 -22.00 13.08
C ALA A 21 10.44 -21.47 11.65
N TYR A 22 11.45 -20.96 10.96
CA TYR A 22 11.37 -20.51 9.56
C TYR A 22 11.90 -21.56 8.57
N LEU A 23 12.11 -22.80 9.02
CA LEU A 23 12.66 -23.91 8.25
C LEU A 23 14.05 -23.60 7.64
N LEU A 24 14.88 -22.90 8.39
CA LEU A 24 16.24 -22.56 8.00
C LEU A 24 17.25 -23.24 8.92
N ASN A 25 18.45 -23.57 8.40
CA ASN A 25 19.59 -24.00 9.20
C ASN A 25 20.22 -22.77 9.90
N ALA A 26 19.55 -22.27 10.94
CA ALA A 26 19.93 -21.06 11.66
C ALA A 26 19.51 -21.15 13.14
N PRO A 27 20.00 -20.25 14.01
CA PRO A 27 19.56 -20.16 15.41
C PRO A 27 18.04 -19.99 15.54
N ASN A 28 17.48 -20.42 16.66
CA ASN A 28 16.05 -20.29 16.98
C ASN A 28 15.71 -18.85 17.39
N ILE A 29 15.73 -17.94 16.44
CA ILE A 29 15.28 -16.56 16.63
C ILE A 29 13.86 -16.45 16.11
N LEU A 30 12.93 -16.04 16.98
CA LEU A 30 11.54 -15.78 16.60
C LEU A 30 11.35 -14.28 16.40
N MET A 31 11.01 -13.88 15.18
CA MET A 31 10.63 -12.50 14.89
C MET A 31 9.24 -12.23 15.46
N ARG A 32 9.11 -11.18 16.26
CA ARG A 32 7.82 -10.72 16.79
C ARG A 32 7.34 -9.51 16.02
N ARG A 33 6.02 -9.38 15.91
CA ARG A 33 5.41 -8.19 15.33
C ARG A 33 5.75 -6.95 16.16
N VAL A 34 6.20 -5.89 15.51
CA VAL A 34 6.59 -4.62 16.13
C VAL A 34 5.73 -3.49 15.56
N ALA A 35 5.24 -2.61 16.44
CA ALA A 35 4.33 -1.54 16.05
C ALA A 35 5.03 -0.32 15.42
N LYS A 36 6.33 -0.15 15.66
CA LYS A 36 7.14 0.97 15.13
C LYS A 36 8.45 0.43 14.57
N PRO A 37 9.05 1.07 13.56
CA PRO A 37 10.37 0.69 13.04
C PRO A 37 11.44 0.66 14.14
N LEU A 38 12.19 -0.45 14.22
CA LEU A 38 13.26 -0.64 15.21
C LEU A 38 14.48 0.24 14.92
N SER A 39 14.70 0.57 13.66
CA SER A 39 15.87 1.33 13.20
C SER A 39 15.60 2.84 13.05
N GLY A 40 14.47 3.33 13.54
CA GLY A 40 14.18 4.77 13.60
C GLY A 40 13.65 5.40 12.29
N GLN A 41 13.36 4.60 11.25
CA GLN A 41 12.74 5.07 10.00
C GLN A 41 11.33 5.60 10.20
N ALA A 42 10.82 6.31 9.18
CA ALA A 42 9.46 6.81 9.16
C ALA A 42 8.44 5.67 9.38
N LYS A 43 7.34 5.99 10.09
CA LYS A 43 6.26 5.03 10.27
C LYS A 43 5.56 4.76 8.94
N ILE A 44 5.38 3.50 8.65
CA ILE A 44 4.59 3.07 7.49
C ILE A 44 3.09 3.27 7.76
N LEU A 45 2.38 3.82 6.80
CA LEU A 45 0.95 4.09 6.85
C LEU A 45 0.20 3.21 5.87
N TYR A 46 -1.11 3.04 6.05
CA TYR A 46 -2.00 2.54 5.01
C TYR A 46 -2.49 3.69 4.14
N GLY A 47 -2.68 3.43 2.85
CA GLY A 47 -3.34 4.35 1.96
C GLY A 47 -4.82 4.59 2.32
N SER A 48 -5.47 5.43 1.55
CA SER A 48 -6.84 5.90 1.79
C SER A 48 -7.89 4.85 1.42
N LYS A 49 -8.95 4.73 2.23
CA LYS A 49 -10.05 3.79 2.01
C LYS A 49 -11.34 4.54 1.68
N PRO A 50 -11.87 4.41 0.46
CA PRO A 50 -13.06 5.13 0.05
C PRO A 50 -14.33 4.65 0.77
N ASN A 51 -14.58 3.34 0.86
CA ASN A 51 -15.83 2.74 1.36
C ASN A 51 -17.09 3.39 0.75
N ASP A 52 -17.09 3.46 -0.58
CA ASP A 52 -17.99 4.24 -1.41
C ASP A 52 -18.79 3.39 -2.41
N GLY A 53 -18.59 2.06 -2.40
CA GLY A 53 -19.17 1.16 -3.40
C GLY A 53 -18.58 1.32 -4.80
N GLY A 54 -17.44 2.01 -4.95
CA GLY A 54 -16.79 2.31 -6.22
C GLY A 54 -17.33 3.59 -6.90
N ASN A 55 -18.25 4.30 -6.25
CA ASN A 55 -18.91 5.45 -6.88
C ASN A 55 -17.98 6.66 -7.11
N PHE A 56 -16.88 6.80 -6.36
CA PHE A 56 -15.89 7.86 -6.61
C PHE A 56 -14.78 7.44 -7.57
N ILE A 57 -14.72 6.18 -7.95
CA ILE A 57 -13.69 5.67 -8.85
C ILE A 57 -14.09 5.96 -10.30
N LEU A 58 -13.12 6.40 -11.09
CA LEU A 58 -13.26 6.68 -12.52
C LEU A 58 -12.23 5.88 -13.32
N THR A 59 -12.65 5.36 -14.46
CA THR A 59 -11.75 4.94 -15.53
C THR A 59 -11.19 6.18 -16.26
N SER A 60 -10.20 5.98 -17.15
CA SER A 60 -9.71 7.09 -18.01
C SER A 60 -10.83 7.68 -18.85
N ASP A 61 -11.64 6.82 -19.47
CA ASP A 61 -12.74 7.25 -20.36
C ASP A 61 -13.81 8.04 -19.57
N GLU A 62 -14.22 7.56 -18.39
CA GLU A 62 -15.19 8.27 -17.53
C GLU A 62 -14.64 9.62 -17.06
N LYS A 63 -13.33 9.71 -16.75
CA LYS A 63 -12.68 10.98 -16.42
C LYS A 63 -12.73 11.95 -17.61
N ASP A 64 -12.33 11.48 -18.79
CA ASP A 64 -12.23 12.31 -20.00
C ASP A 64 -13.62 12.80 -20.45
N GLU A 65 -14.66 11.96 -20.36
CA GLU A 65 -16.04 12.34 -20.60
C GLU A 65 -16.55 13.37 -19.60
N LEU A 66 -16.26 13.19 -18.30
CA LEU A 66 -16.64 14.14 -17.26
C LEU A 66 -15.97 15.50 -17.49
N LEU A 67 -14.67 15.53 -17.76
CA LEU A 67 -13.93 16.79 -17.95
C LEU A 67 -14.27 17.49 -19.27
N LYS A 68 -14.73 16.76 -20.28
CA LYS A 68 -15.24 17.36 -21.52
C LYS A 68 -16.51 18.17 -21.29
N GLN A 69 -17.37 17.76 -20.36
CA GLN A 69 -18.63 18.42 -20.03
C GLN A 69 -18.48 19.45 -18.91
N TYR A 70 -17.58 19.17 -17.94
CA TYR A 70 -17.36 19.97 -16.71
C TYR A 70 -15.86 20.18 -16.47
N PRO A 71 -15.17 20.97 -17.29
CA PRO A 71 -13.72 21.18 -17.17
C PRO A 71 -13.32 21.83 -15.83
N GLU A 72 -14.20 22.58 -15.21
CA GLU A 72 -13.98 23.24 -13.92
C GLU A 72 -13.75 22.29 -12.74
N VAL A 73 -14.15 21.01 -12.87
CA VAL A 73 -13.96 20.01 -11.81
C VAL A 73 -12.62 19.25 -11.91
N GLU A 74 -11.74 19.62 -12.82
CA GLU A 74 -10.45 18.93 -13.02
C GLU A 74 -9.64 18.83 -11.73
N SER A 75 -9.63 19.88 -10.92
CA SER A 75 -8.92 19.92 -9.63
C SER A 75 -9.43 18.86 -8.62
N LEU A 76 -10.66 18.39 -8.79
CA LEU A 76 -11.28 17.36 -7.97
C LEU A 76 -10.90 15.93 -8.40
N ILE A 77 -10.27 15.76 -9.56
CA ILE A 77 -9.91 14.45 -10.10
C ILE A 77 -8.45 14.18 -9.82
N LYS A 78 -8.18 13.14 -9.03
CA LYS A 78 -6.81 12.72 -8.69
C LYS A 78 -6.52 11.33 -9.24
N GLU A 79 -5.25 11.06 -9.56
CA GLU A 79 -4.83 9.70 -9.86
C GLU A 79 -4.99 8.83 -8.61
N PHE A 80 -5.54 7.62 -8.77
CA PHE A 80 -5.82 6.69 -7.67
C PHE A 80 -5.14 5.36 -7.93
N ILE A 81 -4.17 5.03 -7.09
CA ILE A 81 -3.35 3.84 -7.26
C ILE A 81 -3.66 2.81 -6.17
N GLY A 82 -3.89 1.58 -6.58
CA GLY A 82 -4.00 0.41 -5.72
C GLY A 82 -3.01 -0.67 -6.13
N GLY A 83 -3.08 -1.83 -5.50
CA GLY A 83 -2.19 -2.95 -5.84
C GLY A 83 -2.28 -3.37 -7.31
N LYS A 84 -3.46 -3.34 -7.92
CA LYS A 84 -3.65 -3.70 -9.34
C LYS A 84 -2.95 -2.69 -10.26
N GLU A 85 -3.15 -1.41 -10.02
CA GLU A 85 -2.58 -0.33 -10.82
C GLU A 85 -1.06 -0.35 -10.72
N LEU A 86 -0.52 -0.46 -9.50
CA LEU A 86 0.91 -0.58 -9.24
C LEU A 86 1.53 -1.79 -9.95
N LEU A 87 0.86 -2.95 -9.88
CA LEU A 87 1.41 -4.20 -10.43
C LEU A 87 1.29 -4.31 -11.95
N LYS A 88 0.31 -3.64 -12.57
CA LYS A 88 -0.03 -3.74 -14.01
C LYS A 88 0.26 -2.46 -14.81
N GLY A 89 0.60 -1.37 -14.15
CA GLY A 89 0.82 -0.06 -14.80
C GLY A 89 -0.46 0.54 -15.39
N THR A 90 -1.65 0.12 -14.95
CA THR A 90 -2.91 0.68 -15.42
C THR A 90 -3.26 1.96 -14.67
N LYS A 91 -3.94 2.90 -15.32
CA LYS A 91 -4.39 4.14 -14.69
C LYS A 91 -5.82 4.04 -14.20
N ARG A 92 -6.10 4.67 -13.09
CA ARG A 92 -7.41 4.84 -12.50
C ARG A 92 -7.44 6.17 -11.75
N TYR A 93 -8.60 6.79 -11.67
CA TYR A 93 -8.78 8.09 -11.07
C TYR A 93 -9.84 8.05 -9.98
N VAL A 94 -9.88 9.09 -9.17
CA VAL A 94 -10.86 9.23 -8.11
C VAL A 94 -11.36 10.67 -8.01
N ILE A 95 -12.63 10.84 -7.73
CA ILE A 95 -13.21 12.13 -7.31
C ILE A 95 -12.80 12.36 -5.86
N TRP A 96 -11.94 13.35 -5.64
CA TRP A 96 -11.37 13.70 -4.34
C TRP A 96 -11.96 14.98 -3.82
N LEU A 97 -12.87 14.89 -2.84
CA LEU A 97 -13.64 16.01 -2.31
C LEU A 97 -13.17 16.49 -0.94
N LYS A 98 -12.06 15.96 -0.42
CA LYS A 98 -11.47 16.47 0.82
C LYS A 98 -10.94 17.89 0.58
N ASP A 99 -11.37 18.81 1.41
CA ASP A 99 -10.99 20.25 1.37
C ASP A 99 -11.33 20.94 0.03
N ALA A 100 -12.22 20.34 -0.79
CA ALA A 100 -12.69 20.91 -2.06
C ALA A 100 -13.70 22.05 -1.83
N ASP A 101 -13.70 23.05 -2.73
CA ASP A 101 -14.75 24.05 -2.75
C ASP A 101 -16.10 23.39 -3.10
N PRO A 102 -17.12 23.48 -2.21
CA PRO A 102 -18.44 22.90 -2.46
C PRO A 102 -19.09 23.39 -3.76
N ASN A 103 -18.84 24.61 -4.19
CA ASN A 103 -19.42 25.17 -5.42
C ASN A 103 -19.02 24.37 -6.66
N LEU A 104 -17.82 23.81 -6.69
CA LEU A 104 -17.34 23.02 -7.82
C LEU A 104 -18.17 21.75 -8.03
N TYR A 105 -18.43 20.99 -6.95
CA TYR A 105 -19.14 19.71 -7.08
C TYR A 105 -20.67 19.83 -6.95
N LEU A 106 -21.17 20.87 -6.29
CA LEU A 106 -22.62 21.14 -6.20
C LEU A 106 -23.22 21.56 -7.55
N ASN A 107 -22.45 22.19 -8.40
CA ASN A 107 -22.86 22.59 -9.75
C ASN A 107 -22.55 21.51 -10.82
N CYS A 108 -22.06 20.35 -10.43
CA CYS A 108 -21.77 19.22 -11.33
C CYS A 108 -22.72 18.04 -11.05
N PRO A 109 -23.84 17.88 -11.79
CA PRO A 109 -24.81 16.82 -11.55
C PRO A 109 -24.22 15.41 -11.56
N PRO A 110 -23.27 15.03 -12.43
CA PRO A 110 -22.62 13.72 -12.36
C PRO A 110 -21.92 13.44 -11.02
N ILE A 111 -21.26 14.44 -10.45
CA ILE A 111 -20.59 14.29 -9.13
C ILE A 111 -21.62 14.21 -8.01
N LEU A 112 -22.67 15.03 -8.04
CA LEU A 112 -23.77 14.96 -7.06
C LEU A 112 -24.44 13.60 -7.04
N ASN A 113 -24.73 13.02 -8.20
CA ASN A 113 -25.33 11.70 -8.31
C ASN A 113 -24.42 10.63 -7.66
N ARG A 114 -23.11 10.72 -7.85
CA ARG A 114 -22.14 9.82 -7.21
C ARG A 114 -22.10 10.02 -5.69
N ILE A 115 -22.17 11.24 -5.18
CA ILE A 115 -22.28 11.52 -3.73
C ILE A 115 -23.55 10.89 -3.13
N HIS A 116 -24.70 11.01 -3.79
CA HIS A 116 -25.95 10.39 -3.35
C HIS A 116 -25.85 8.85 -3.37
N ALA A 117 -25.21 8.28 -4.38
CA ALA A 117 -24.95 6.85 -4.46
C ALA A 117 -24.05 6.36 -3.34
N VAL A 118 -22.99 7.12 -2.98
CA VAL A 118 -22.12 6.83 -1.82
C VAL A 118 -22.93 6.84 -0.52
N LYS A 119 -23.79 7.85 -0.29
CA LYS A 119 -24.65 7.91 0.90
C LYS A 119 -25.58 6.70 0.99
N SER A 120 -26.25 6.35 -0.11
CA SER A 120 -27.14 5.20 -0.21
C SER A 120 -26.42 3.88 0.05
N TYR A 121 -25.24 3.69 -0.55
CA TYR A 121 -24.38 2.51 -0.30
C TYR A 121 -24.01 2.37 1.18
N ARG A 122 -23.59 3.46 1.82
CA ARG A 122 -23.20 3.46 3.24
C ARG A 122 -24.37 3.20 4.17
N LEU A 123 -25.56 3.75 3.88
CA LEU A 123 -26.79 3.47 4.61
C LEU A 123 -27.15 1.98 4.55
N LEU A 124 -27.07 1.37 3.36
CA LEU A 124 -27.33 -0.06 3.19
C LEU A 124 -26.33 -0.91 3.99
N LYS A 125 -25.04 -0.59 3.94
CA LYS A 125 -24.01 -1.29 4.72
C LYS A 125 -24.16 -1.12 6.22
N ALA A 126 -24.58 0.07 6.69
CA ALA A 126 -24.85 0.33 8.09
C ALA A 126 -26.03 -0.50 8.61
N LYS A 127 -27.14 -0.57 7.86
CA LYS A 127 -28.31 -1.42 8.18
C LYS A 127 -27.92 -2.89 8.31
N ASN A 128 -27.08 -3.39 7.41
CA ASN A 128 -26.67 -4.79 7.41
C ASN A 128 -25.54 -5.09 8.41
N LYS A 129 -25.08 -4.12 9.21
CA LYS A 129 -23.96 -4.25 10.18
C LYS A 129 -22.69 -4.86 9.60
N THR A 130 -22.48 -4.75 8.28
CA THR A 130 -21.36 -5.38 7.55
C THR A 130 -20.07 -4.58 7.59
N SER A 131 -20.10 -3.34 8.09
CA SER A 131 -18.93 -2.47 8.20
C SER A 131 -19.19 -1.31 9.15
N ASN A 132 -18.15 -0.55 9.52
CA ASN A 132 -18.25 0.71 10.26
C ASN A 132 -18.80 1.86 9.39
N ALA A 133 -19.60 1.55 8.36
CA ALA A 133 -20.15 2.55 7.44
C ALA A 133 -21.08 3.55 8.15
N GLY A 134 -21.70 3.17 9.25
CA GLY A 134 -22.61 4.03 10.01
C GLY A 134 -21.96 5.34 10.48
N SER A 135 -20.70 5.32 10.89
CA SER A 135 -19.98 6.50 11.38
C SER A 135 -19.66 7.55 10.31
N ILE A 136 -19.78 7.19 9.02
CA ILE A 136 -19.43 8.04 7.87
C ILE A 136 -20.59 8.30 6.91
N VAL A 137 -21.79 7.86 7.25
CA VAL A 137 -23.00 8.08 6.42
C VAL A 137 -23.25 9.55 6.19
N GLU A 138 -23.10 10.36 7.24
CA GLU A 138 -23.36 11.82 7.19
C GLU A 138 -22.22 12.63 6.57
N LYS A 139 -21.15 11.94 6.14
CA LYS A 139 -20.00 12.54 5.44
C LYS A 139 -19.79 11.89 4.07
N PRO A 140 -20.80 11.91 3.17
CA PRO A 140 -20.75 11.17 1.92
C PRO A 140 -19.67 11.67 0.93
N THR A 141 -19.16 12.89 1.11
CA THR A 141 -18.09 13.47 0.30
C THR A 141 -16.69 13.02 0.71
N LEU A 142 -16.54 12.43 1.91
CA LEU A 142 -15.22 12.02 2.41
C LEU A 142 -15.01 10.51 2.29
N PHE A 143 -13.76 10.12 2.13
CA PHE A 143 -13.34 8.72 2.29
C PHE A 143 -13.50 8.27 3.75
N ALA A 144 -13.71 6.98 3.96
CA ALA A 144 -13.84 6.40 5.30
C ALA A 144 -12.55 6.52 6.11
N SER A 145 -11.42 6.50 5.43
CA SER A 145 -10.10 6.74 6.01
C SER A 145 -9.25 7.46 4.98
N ILE A 146 -8.58 8.51 5.40
CA ILE A 146 -7.70 9.33 4.57
C ILE A 146 -6.30 9.23 5.13
N ALA A 147 -5.35 8.80 4.31
CA ALA A 147 -3.93 8.81 4.65
C ALA A 147 -3.45 10.27 4.74
N SER A 148 -2.72 10.58 5.81
CA SER A 148 -2.14 11.90 6.01
C SER A 148 -0.69 11.88 5.55
N ILE A 149 -0.42 12.49 4.40
CA ILE A 149 0.92 12.71 3.85
C ILE A 149 1.39 14.10 4.30
N LYS A 150 2.59 14.17 4.86
CA LYS A 150 3.26 15.39 5.30
C LYS A 150 4.34 15.84 4.33
N GLY A 151 5.05 14.86 3.74
CA GLY A 151 6.06 15.09 2.72
C GLY A 151 5.49 15.48 1.36
N SER A 152 6.36 15.75 0.40
CA SER A 152 6.00 15.98 -1.00
C SER A 152 5.86 14.69 -1.80
N HIS A 153 6.49 13.61 -1.33
CA HIS A 153 6.51 12.29 -1.95
C HIS A 153 6.33 11.18 -0.92
N TYR A 154 6.04 9.99 -1.40
CA TYR A 154 5.99 8.78 -0.57
C TYR A 154 6.37 7.55 -1.38
N ILE A 155 6.84 6.51 -0.68
CA ILE A 155 7.08 5.19 -1.28
C ILE A 155 5.83 4.34 -1.09
N ALA A 156 5.25 3.87 -2.20
CA ALA A 156 4.09 2.97 -2.21
C ALA A 156 4.54 1.51 -2.30
N ILE A 157 4.07 0.67 -1.37
CA ILE A 157 4.43 -0.74 -1.26
C ILE A 157 3.14 -1.56 -1.34
N PRO A 158 2.98 -2.52 -2.26
CA PRO A 158 1.78 -3.33 -2.35
C PRO A 158 1.69 -4.33 -1.18
N GLU A 159 0.47 -4.51 -0.64
CA GLU A 159 0.20 -5.49 0.40
C GLU A 159 0.49 -6.93 -0.08
N TYR A 160 0.23 -7.21 -1.36
CA TYR A 160 0.45 -8.52 -1.97
C TYR A 160 1.22 -8.41 -3.29
N SER A 161 2.10 -9.37 -3.55
CA SER A 161 2.81 -9.52 -4.83
C SER A 161 2.96 -10.99 -5.20
N SER A 162 3.11 -11.29 -6.50
CA SER A 162 3.35 -12.66 -6.98
C SER A 162 4.71 -13.17 -6.51
N GLU A 163 4.76 -14.45 -6.15
CA GLU A 163 5.99 -15.19 -5.84
C GLU A 163 6.96 -15.32 -7.02
N SER A 164 6.44 -15.19 -8.25
CA SER A 164 7.26 -15.22 -9.47
C SER A 164 8.11 -13.95 -9.66
N ARG A 165 7.83 -12.88 -8.91
CA ARG A 165 8.57 -11.62 -9.01
C ARG A 165 9.89 -11.71 -8.24
N LYS A 166 10.96 -11.20 -8.86
CA LYS A 166 12.28 -11.13 -8.24
C LYS A 166 12.29 -10.20 -7.01
N TYR A 167 11.52 -9.09 -7.08
CA TYR A 167 11.36 -8.08 -6.03
C TYR A 167 9.88 -7.77 -5.79
N ILE A 168 9.55 -7.23 -4.62
CA ILE A 168 8.26 -6.58 -4.40
C ILE A 168 8.29 -5.25 -5.18
N PRO A 169 7.46 -5.05 -6.21
CA PRO A 169 7.49 -3.80 -6.96
C PRO A 169 6.97 -2.66 -6.09
N MET A 170 7.72 -1.59 -6.01
CA MET A 170 7.38 -0.39 -5.26
C MET A 170 7.37 0.82 -6.20
N LEU A 171 6.72 1.91 -5.81
CA LEU A 171 6.70 3.15 -6.58
C LEU A 171 7.08 4.33 -5.68
N TYR A 172 7.83 5.26 -6.24
CA TYR A 172 8.11 6.56 -5.65
C TYR A 172 7.13 7.56 -6.25
N LEU A 173 6.20 8.10 -5.45
CA LEU A 173 5.04 8.83 -5.92
C LEU A 173 4.96 10.22 -5.28
N ASP A 174 4.44 11.18 -6.06
CA ASP A 174 4.04 12.49 -5.57
C ASP A 174 2.82 12.37 -4.65
N LYS A 175 2.72 13.27 -3.65
CA LYS A 175 1.59 13.33 -2.71
C LYS A 175 0.23 13.55 -3.36
N GLU A 176 0.19 14.12 -4.59
CA GLU A 176 -1.04 14.34 -5.33
C GLU A 176 -1.66 13.03 -5.87
N VAL A 177 -0.88 11.95 -5.95
CA VAL A 177 -1.38 10.62 -6.27
C VAL A 177 -1.98 9.98 -5.01
N ILE A 178 -3.23 9.59 -5.05
CA ILE A 178 -3.92 9.01 -3.90
C ILE A 178 -3.71 7.51 -3.85
N ALA A 179 -2.99 7.02 -2.84
CA ALA A 179 -2.83 5.58 -2.63
C ALA A 179 -4.08 4.98 -1.97
N SER A 180 -4.51 3.82 -2.46
CA SER A 180 -5.59 3.05 -1.83
C SER A 180 -5.10 2.29 -0.59
N ASN A 181 -6.03 1.88 0.27
CA ASN A 181 -5.76 1.06 1.45
C ASN A 181 -5.22 -0.37 1.15
N LYS A 182 -4.93 -0.67 -0.12
CA LYS A 182 -4.24 -1.89 -0.56
C LYS A 182 -2.74 -1.67 -0.76
N LEU A 183 -2.28 -0.46 -0.46
CA LEU A 183 -0.87 -0.09 -0.44
C LEU A 183 -0.48 0.38 0.96
N TYR A 184 0.74 0.06 1.32
CA TYR A 184 1.45 0.76 2.38
C TYR A 184 2.14 2.00 1.81
N MET A 185 2.37 2.99 2.65
CA MET A 185 3.00 4.25 2.29
C MET A 185 4.10 4.59 3.30
N VAL A 186 5.30 4.87 2.83
CA VAL A 186 6.37 5.47 3.63
C VAL A 186 6.39 6.95 3.30
N ASP A 187 5.82 7.77 4.20
CA ASP A 187 5.69 9.22 4.04
C ASP A 187 7.08 9.88 4.08
N ASP A 188 7.33 10.78 3.15
CA ASP A 188 8.61 11.51 3.00
C ASP A 188 9.84 10.59 2.84
N GLY A 189 9.62 9.36 2.35
CA GLY A 189 10.71 8.41 2.08
C GLY A 189 11.64 8.94 0.99
N SER A 190 12.96 8.92 1.25
CA SER A 190 13.98 9.36 0.31
C SER A 190 14.24 8.31 -0.79
N LEU A 191 14.93 8.73 -1.87
CA LEU A 191 15.40 7.80 -2.91
C LEU A 191 16.40 6.76 -2.34
N TYR A 192 17.13 7.10 -1.28
CA TYR A 192 17.96 6.13 -0.56
C TYR A 192 17.10 5.02 0.06
N GLU A 193 16.04 5.39 0.78
CA GLU A 193 15.13 4.40 1.38
C GLU A 193 14.43 3.56 0.32
N PHE A 194 14.04 4.19 -0.79
CA PHE A 194 13.47 3.48 -1.94
C PHE A 194 14.46 2.43 -2.49
N GLY A 195 15.72 2.82 -2.74
CA GLY A 195 16.76 1.90 -3.22
C GLY A 195 17.07 0.76 -2.24
N VAL A 196 17.07 1.03 -0.92
CA VAL A 196 17.24 -0.01 0.10
C VAL A 196 16.06 -0.99 0.10
N LEU A 197 14.82 -0.50 0.00
CA LEU A 197 13.61 -1.34 -0.04
C LEU A 197 13.53 -2.20 -1.31
N GLU A 198 14.03 -1.71 -2.44
CA GLU A 198 14.14 -2.46 -3.72
C GLU A 198 15.38 -3.38 -3.79
N SER A 199 16.16 -3.49 -2.70
CA SER A 199 17.39 -4.29 -2.69
C SER A 199 17.15 -5.79 -2.51
N ASN A 200 18.14 -6.60 -2.93
CA ASN A 200 18.18 -8.03 -2.67
C ASN A 200 18.11 -8.37 -1.17
N VAL A 201 18.73 -7.53 -0.32
CA VAL A 201 18.77 -7.75 1.14
C VAL A 201 17.36 -7.60 1.73
N HIS A 202 16.64 -6.54 1.33
CA HIS A 202 15.27 -6.37 1.78
C HIS A 202 14.34 -7.47 1.24
N MET A 203 14.55 -7.88 -0.01
CA MET A 203 13.77 -9.00 -0.57
C MET A 203 14.05 -10.33 0.14
N ALA A 204 15.29 -10.60 0.55
CA ALA A 204 15.64 -11.78 1.36
C ALA A 204 14.95 -11.71 2.74
N TRP A 205 14.92 -10.53 3.36
CA TRP A 205 14.20 -10.28 4.61
C TRP A 205 12.70 -10.51 4.44
N MET A 206 12.10 -9.98 3.37
CA MET A 206 10.69 -10.19 3.03
C MET A 206 10.37 -11.67 2.86
N LYS A 207 11.20 -12.44 2.13
CA LYS A 207 11.00 -13.87 1.90
C LYS A 207 11.06 -14.67 3.19
N THR A 208 11.88 -14.25 4.16
CA THR A 208 12.10 -14.96 5.42
C THR A 208 11.01 -14.66 6.44
N PHE A 209 10.63 -13.38 6.60
CA PHE A 209 9.76 -12.92 7.68
C PHE A 209 8.39 -12.41 7.23
N GLY A 210 8.20 -12.21 5.92
CA GLY A 210 6.91 -11.86 5.35
C GLY A 210 5.92 -13.02 5.38
N GLY A 211 4.64 -12.67 5.34
CA GLY A 211 3.57 -13.66 5.22
C GLY A 211 3.42 -14.18 3.79
N LYS A 212 2.53 -15.17 3.65
CA LYS A 212 2.05 -15.64 2.36
C LYS A 212 0.53 -15.70 2.38
N LEU A 213 -0.08 -15.37 1.26
CA LEU A 213 -1.49 -15.63 0.98
C LEU A 213 -1.52 -16.54 -0.24
N GLU A 214 -1.87 -17.83 -0.03
CA GLU A 214 -1.59 -18.89 -0.98
C GLU A 214 -0.07 -18.96 -1.28
N SER A 215 0.36 -18.81 -2.54
CA SER A 215 1.78 -18.71 -2.92
C SER A 215 2.31 -17.27 -2.90
N ARG A 216 1.43 -16.26 -2.96
CA ARG A 216 1.78 -14.84 -3.08
C ARG A 216 2.45 -14.29 -1.83
N TYR A 217 3.44 -13.44 -2.02
CA TYR A 217 4.05 -12.70 -0.91
C TYR A 217 3.05 -11.72 -0.30
N ALA A 218 2.91 -11.76 1.02
CA ALA A 218 2.14 -10.80 1.82
C ALA A 218 3.10 -9.92 2.61
N TYR A 219 3.28 -8.68 2.14
CA TYR A 219 4.10 -7.70 2.83
C TYR A 219 3.43 -7.27 4.13
N SER A 220 4.20 -7.15 5.20
CA SER A 220 3.69 -6.75 6.51
C SER A 220 4.51 -5.61 7.08
N SER A 221 3.84 -4.52 7.47
CA SER A 221 4.51 -3.44 8.17
C SER A 221 5.18 -3.92 9.47
N GLY A 222 4.49 -4.74 10.26
CA GLY A 222 4.96 -5.16 11.58
C GLY A 222 6.03 -6.24 11.58
N PHE A 223 6.09 -7.10 10.56
CA PHE A 223 7.06 -8.20 10.46
C PHE A 223 8.17 -7.95 9.45
N VAL A 224 7.94 -7.13 8.43
CA VAL A 224 8.92 -6.87 7.38
C VAL A 224 9.54 -5.50 7.54
N TYR A 225 8.78 -4.43 7.36
CA TYR A 225 9.30 -3.08 7.38
C TYR A 225 9.86 -2.67 8.75
N ASN A 226 9.06 -2.85 9.81
CA ASN A 226 9.42 -2.38 11.15
C ASN A 226 10.57 -3.14 11.80
N THR A 227 10.81 -4.37 11.36
CA THR A 227 11.89 -5.23 11.90
C THR A 227 13.13 -5.27 11.03
N PHE A 228 13.08 -4.68 9.82
CA PHE A 228 14.21 -4.66 8.89
C PHE A 228 15.42 -3.93 9.53
N PRO A 229 16.61 -4.55 9.51
CA PRO A 229 17.81 -3.93 10.04
C PRO A 229 18.41 -2.96 9.02
N TRP A 230 17.91 -1.74 9.02
CA TRP A 230 18.35 -0.72 8.08
C TRP A 230 19.85 -0.46 8.17
N PRO A 231 20.55 -0.36 7.04
CA PRO A 231 21.95 -0.03 7.02
C PRO A 231 22.19 1.40 7.51
N LYS A 232 23.39 1.65 8.05
CA LYS A 232 23.87 2.97 8.45
C LYS A 232 24.89 3.44 7.40
N PRO A 233 24.49 4.09 6.30
CA PRO A 233 25.39 4.47 5.24
C PRO A 233 26.25 5.66 5.64
N THR A 234 27.44 5.77 5.03
CA THR A 234 28.16 7.04 4.94
C THR A 234 27.44 7.96 3.95
N VAL A 235 27.74 9.26 3.99
CA VAL A 235 27.21 10.24 3.04
C VAL A 235 27.44 9.80 1.59
N LEU A 236 28.68 9.38 1.27
CA LEU A 236 29.04 8.92 -0.07
C LEU A 236 28.24 7.69 -0.54
N GLN A 237 28.00 6.73 0.36
CA GLN A 237 27.17 5.55 0.06
C GLN A 237 25.71 5.93 -0.19
N LYS A 238 25.17 6.86 0.60
CA LYS A 238 23.81 7.37 0.41
C LYS A 238 23.66 8.03 -0.97
N THR A 239 24.55 8.97 -1.31
CA THR A 239 24.53 9.65 -2.60
C THR A 239 24.64 8.69 -3.80
N LYS A 240 25.46 7.61 -3.69
CA LYS A 240 25.57 6.59 -4.75
C LYS A 240 24.31 5.76 -4.95
N ILE A 241 23.45 5.63 -3.94
CA ILE A 241 22.18 4.91 -4.04
C ILE A 241 21.09 5.82 -4.61
N GLU A 242 21.18 7.12 -4.37
CA GLU A 242 20.22 8.14 -4.80
C GLU A 242 20.40 8.58 -6.26
N GLN A 243 21.50 8.20 -6.94
CA GLN A 243 21.76 8.40 -8.37
C GLN A 243 21.08 7.35 -9.24
#